data_a9b0921517277f253e4cbe901bf4734a
#
_entry.id   a9b0921517277f253e4cbe901bf4734a
#
_cell.length_a   1.000
_cell.length_b   1.000
_cell.length_c   1.000
_cell.angle_alpha   90.00
_cell.angle_beta   90.00
_cell.angle_gamma   90.00
#
_symmetry.space_group_name_H-M   'P 1'
#
loop_
_entity.id
_entity.type
_entity.pdbx_description
1 polymer ?
#
loop_
_entity_poly.entity_id
_entity_poly.type
_entity_poly.pdbx_seq_one_letter_code
_entity_poly.pdbx_strand_id
1 'polypeptide(L)'
;MKNFKAYVCHYLALMLLAAPLGAHADEDPHAKHRAMMKQNSDPAAESADVDLRDRPLLDQDGREVMFVSDVIGDDIVVMDFVYTTCTTICPVLSAIFNQVQTKLGDDVGNGVTLVSMSVDPIRDTPQRLKAYSAKHKAVDGWHWLTGPKPVVDEVLVGLGAYTTNFEDHPTMVLIGDGQTGEWQRLFGFPNPDRIVQIVNDMRERRKTGG
;
A
#
# COMPACT_ATOMS: atom_id res chain seq x y z
N MET A 1 84.99 22.82 49.59
CA MET A 1 85.29 24.04 48.75
C MET A 1 84.36 24.04 47.55
N LYS A 2 83.61 25.15 47.43
CA LYS A 2 82.94 25.69 46.24
C LYS A 2 81.62 25.07 45.79
N ASN A 3 80.55 25.84 46.12
CA ASN A 3 79.19 25.93 45.63
C ASN A 3 79.06 25.87 44.12
N PHE A 4 77.93 25.21 43.66
CA PHE A 4 77.33 25.61 42.41
C PHE A 4 75.83 25.53 42.55
N LYS A 5 75.16 26.66 42.43
CA LYS A 5 73.74 26.84 42.52
C LYS A 5 73.06 26.36 41.23
N ALA A 6 72.05 25.47 41.41
CA ALA A 6 71.20 25.05 40.28
C ALA A 6 70.07 26.06 40.06
N TYR A 7 69.96 26.56 38.85
CA TYR A 7 68.78 27.33 38.40
C TYR A 7 67.71 26.37 37.95
N VAL A 8 66.59 26.41 38.67
CA VAL A 8 65.36 25.70 38.29
C VAL A 8 64.63 26.60 37.33
N CYS A 9 64.59 26.24 36.03
CA CYS A 9 63.82 26.88 35.02
C CYS A 9 62.45 26.25 34.98
N HIS A 10 61.41 27.02 35.35
CA HIS A 10 60.02 26.59 35.28
C HIS A 10 59.56 26.66 33.84
N TYR A 11 59.42 25.54 33.18
CA TYR A 11 58.64 25.42 31.97
C TYR A 11 57.20 25.17 32.32
N LEU A 12 56.37 26.20 32.23
CA LEU A 12 54.93 26.12 32.29
C LEU A 12 54.41 25.54 30.97
N ALA A 13 54.14 24.22 30.95
CA ALA A 13 53.53 23.58 29.81
C ALA A 13 52.04 23.92 29.77
N LEU A 14 51.67 24.83 28.86
CA LEU A 14 50.31 25.17 28.55
C LEU A 14 49.69 24.01 27.77
N MET A 15 48.99 23.08 28.45
CA MET A 15 48.13 22.09 27.79
C MET A 15 46.89 22.79 27.26
N LEU A 16 46.87 23.05 25.94
CA LEU A 16 45.61 23.32 25.21
C LEU A 16 44.76 22.07 25.21
N LEU A 17 43.70 22.05 26.05
CA LEU A 17 42.59 21.12 25.87
C LEU A 17 41.89 21.48 24.58
N ALA A 18 42.15 20.77 23.50
CA ALA A 18 41.30 20.74 22.33
C ALA A 18 40.02 19.94 22.71
N ALA A 19 38.96 20.61 23.04
CA ALA A 19 37.62 20.00 23.14
C ALA A 19 37.24 19.53 21.74
N PRO A 20 36.78 18.27 21.57
CA PRO A 20 36.21 17.85 20.30
C PRO A 20 34.96 18.67 20.04
N LEU A 21 34.90 19.40 18.92
CA LEU A 21 33.61 19.92 18.39
C LEU A 21 32.75 18.70 18.16
N GLY A 22 31.77 18.48 19.05
CA GLY A 22 30.71 17.55 18.84
C GLY A 22 29.97 17.97 17.58
N ALA A 23 30.10 17.17 16.52
CA ALA A 23 29.22 17.28 15.39
C ALA A 23 27.82 17.04 15.91
N HIS A 24 27.02 18.09 16.05
CA HIS A 24 25.58 17.96 16.17
C HIS A 24 25.13 17.31 14.85
N ALA A 25 24.91 16.00 14.88
CA ALA A 25 24.14 15.34 13.85
C ALA A 25 22.78 16.03 13.84
N ASP A 26 22.44 16.69 12.74
CA ASP A 26 21.10 17.21 12.51
C ASP A 26 20.11 16.07 12.77
N GLU A 27 19.49 16.06 13.93
CA GLU A 27 18.40 15.15 14.22
C GLU A 27 17.28 15.51 13.25
N ASP A 28 17.12 14.67 12.22
CA ASP A 28 16.02 14.79 11.28
C ASP A 28 14.70 14.85 12.06
N PRO A 29 13.98 16.02 12.07
CA PRO A 29 12.77 16.20 12.86
C PRO A 29 11.66 15.22 12.49
N HIS A 30 11.79 14.55 11.32
CA HIS A 30 10.87 13.53 10.84
C HIS A 30 11.31 12.09 11.19
N ALA A 31 12.51 11.89 11.76
CA ALA A 31 13.02 10.56 12.11
C ALA A 31 12.11 9.88 13.16
N LYS A 32 11.64 10.63 14.16
CA LYS A 32 10.68 10.13 15.17
C LYS A 32 9.33 9.79 14.53
N HIS A 33 8.88 10.60 13.59
CA HIS A 33 7.61 10.35 12.89
C HIS A 33 7.74 9.12 11.97
N ARG A 34 8.87 8.98 11.26
CA ARG A 34 9.17 7.77 10.48
C ARG A 34 9.35 6.52 11.35
N ALA A 35 9.96 6.64 12.53
CA ALA A 35 10.07 5.54 13.48
C ALA A 35 8.71 5.14 14.06
N MET A 36 7.83 6.11 14.37
CA MET A 36 6.45 5.84 14.80
C MET A 36 5.62 5.19 13.68
N MET A 37 5.78 5.62 12.42
CA MET A 37 5.15 4.95 11.28
C MET A 37 5.70 3.54 11.04
N LYS A 38 6.97 3.30 11.34
CA LYS A 38 7.61 1.99 11.26
C LYS A 38 7.29 1.07 12.44
N GLN A 39 6.87 1.64 13.57
CA GLN A 39 6.50 0.95 14.81
C GLN A 39 4.98 0.68 14.92
N ASN A 40 4.16 1.31 14.06
CA ASN A 40 2.82 0.83 13.80
C ASN A 40 3.00 -0.48 13.03
N SER A 41 2.88 -1.58 13.75
CA SER A 41 2.89 -2.94 13.21
C SER A 41 2.02 -2.96 11.95
N ASP A 42 2.62 -3.36 10.81
CA ASP A 42 1.85 -3.65 9.60
C ASP A 42 0.62 -4.46 10.02
N PRO A 43 -0.57 -4.12 9.56
CA PRO A 43 -1.76 -4.84 9.92
C PRO A 43 -1.54 -6.33 9.65
N ALA A 44 -1.88 -7.17 10.62
CA ALA A 44 -1.81 -8.61 10.42
C ALA A 44 -2.71 -8.99 9.25
N ALA A 45 -2.19 -9.82 8.36
CA ALA A 45 -3.00 -10.39 7.30
C ALA A 45 -3.91 -11.45 7.93
N GLU A 46 -5.21 -11.30 7.73
CA GLU A 46 -6.23 -12.23 8.19
C GLU A 46 -6.76 -13.02 7.00
N SER A 47 -7.00 -14.33 7.17
CA SER A 47 -7.71 -15.11 6.16
C SER A 47 -9.10 -14.48 5.94
N ALA A 48 -9.49 -14.31 4.68
CA ALA A 48 -10.78 -13.75 4.31
C ALA A 48 -11.62 -14.80 3.60
N ASP A 49 -12.84 -14.99 4.09
CA ASP A 49 -13.86 -15.72 3.35
C ASP A 49 -14.52 -14.72 2.39
N VAL A 50 -14.46 -15.00 1.09
CA VAL A 50 -14.93 -14.13 0.02
C VAL A 50 -15.88 -14.92 -0.88
N ASP A 51 -17.10 -14.41 -1.01
CA ASP A 51 -18.10 -14.92 -1.96
C ASP A 51 -17.98 -14.16 -3.30
N LEU A 52 -17.13 -14.67 -4.18
CA LEU A 52 -16.92 -14.08 -5.49
C LEU A 52 -18.15 -14.22 -6.37
N ARG A 53 -18.74 -13.10 -6.75
CA ARG A 53 -19.90 -13.02 -7.63
C ARG A 53 -19.50 -12.50 -8.99
N ASP A 54 -19.60 -13.37 -10.00
CA ASP A 54 -19.33 -12.97 -11.38
C ASP A 54 -20.46 -12.11 -11.90
N ARG A 55 -20.29 -10.81 -11.86
CA ARG A 55 -21.27 -9.80 -12.25
C ARG A 55 -20.68 -8.84 -13.29
N PRO A 56 -21.51 -8.37 -14.24
CA PRO A 56 -21.07 -7.35 -15.19
C PRO A 56 -20.87 -6.01 -14.48
N LEU A 57 -19.67 -5.47 -14.60
CA LEU A 57 -19.27 -4.16 -14.10
C LEU A 57 -18.79 -3.29 -15.27
N LEU A 58 -18.52 -2.03 -15.00
CA LEU A 58 -17.90 -1.11 -15.96
C LEU A 58 -16.49 -0.77 -15.49
N ASP A 59 -15.52 -0.87 -16.40
CA ASP A 59 -14.18 -0.39 -16.15
C ASP A 59 -14.07 1.14 -16.33
N GLN A 60 -12.90 1.70 -16.08
CA GLN A 60 -12.61 3.12 -16.23
C GLN A 60 -12.76 3.64 -17.67
N ASP A 61 -12.75 2.75 -18.67
CA ASP A 61 -12.95 3.10 -20.08
C ASP A 61 -14.42 2.97 -20.52
N GLY A 62 -15.29 2.52 -19.59
CA GLY A 62 -16.71 2.30 -19.83
C GLY A 62 -17.00 0.98 -20.55
N ARG A 63 -16.05 0.06 -20.60
CA ARG A 63 -16.25 -1.29 -21.12
C ARG A 63 -16.92 -2.14 -20.07
N GLU A 64 -17.88 -2.94 -20.50
CA GLU A 64 -18.45 -3.98 -19.63
C GLU A 64 -17.43 -5.11 -19.48
N VAL A 65 -17.19 -5.52 -18.23
CA VAL A 65 -16.28 -6.61 -17.85
C VAL A 65 -16.95 -7.48 -16.81
N MET A 66 -16.79 -8.79 -16.91
CA MET A 66 -17.23 -9.72 -15.88
C MET A 66 -16.22 -9.70 -14.72
N PHE A 67 -16.72 -9.50 -13.51
CA PHE A 67 -15.85 -9.26 -12.35
C PHE A 67 -14.91 -10.44 -12.07
N VAL A 68 -15.41 -11.67 -12.13
CA VAL A 68 -14.58 -12.85 -11.87
C VAL A 68 -13.89 -13.32 -13.14
N SER A 69 -14.66 -13.54 -14.22
CA SER A 69 -14.16 -14.18 -15.43
C SER A 69 -13.14 -13.32 -16.20
N ASP A 70 -13.33 -11.97 -16.23
CA ASP A 70 -12.48 -11.08 -17.02
C ASP A 70 -11.45 -10.32 -16.18
N VAL A 71 -11.78 -9.99 -14.90
CA VAL A 71 -10.91 -9.14 -14.08
C VAL A 71 -10.06 -9.95 -13.11
N ILE A 72 -10.65 -10.92 -12.40
CA ILE A 72 -9.90 -11.77 -11.46
C ILE A 72 -9.18 -12.87 -12.22
N GLY A 73 -9.89 -13.66 -13.02
CA GLY A 73 -9.35 -14.81 -13.75
C GLY A 73 -8.54 -15.72 -12.83
N ASP A 74 -7.38 -16.13 -13.32
CA ASP A 74 -6.39 -16.93 -12.59
C ASP A 74 -5.30 -16.06 -11.93
N ASP A 75 -5.46 -14.73 -11.93
CA ASP A 75 -4.43 -13.82 -11.42
C ASP A 75 -4.40 -13.76 -9.89
N ILE A 76 -3.28 -13.29 -9.35
CA ILE A 76 -3.24 -12.79 -7.98
C ILE A 76 -3.75 -11.36 -8.01
N VAL A 77 -4.79 -11.09 -7.24
CA VAL A 77 -5.49 -9.81 -7.23
C VAL A 77 -5.16 -9.04 -5.96
N VAL A 78 -4.82 -7.76 -6.10
CA VAL A 78 -4.71 -6.81 -5.00
C VAL A 78 -5.80 -5.77 -5.18
N MET A 79 -6.71 -5.66 -4.21
CA MET A 79 -7.93 -4.85 -4.34
C MET A 79 -8.08 -3.87 -3.19
N ASP A 80 -8.42 -2.62 -3.52
CA ASP A 80 -8.89 -1.61 -2.57
C ASP A 80 -10.30 -1.10 -2.92
N PHE A 81 -10.86 -0.31 -2.00
CA PHE A 81 -12.20 0.24 -2.08
C PHE A 81 -12.12 1.76 -2.02
N VAL A 82 -12.71 2.41 -3.02
CA VAL A 82 -12.55 3.85 -3.24
C VAL A 82 -13.86 4.55 -3.57
N TYR A 83 -13.89 5.87 -3.36
CA TYR A 83 -14.86 6.74 -4.01
C TYR A 83 -14.18 8.06 -4.39
N THR A 84 -14.50 8.58 -5.58
CA THR A 84 -13.73 9.68 -6.20
C THR A 84 -13.86 11.02 -5.49
N THR A 85 -14.86 11.18 -4.61
CA THR A 85 -15.08 12.39 -3.80
C THR A 85 -14.37 12.33 -2.44
N CYS A 86 -13.74 11.22 -2.09
CA CYS A 86 -12.93 11.09 -0.87
C CYS A 86 -11.69 11.99 -0.94
N THR A 87 -11.48 12.79 0.09
CA THR A 87 -10.33 13.71 0.17
C THR A 87 -9.30 13.32 1.23
N THR A 88 -9.53 12.24 1.96
CA THR A 88 -8.72 11.85 3.13
C THR A 88 -8.05 10.48 2.96
N ILE A 89 -8.80 9.41 3.01
CA ILE A 89 -8.32 8.02 3.09
C ILE A 89 -7.96 7.48 1.70
N CYS A 90 -8.85 7.64 0.71
CA CYS A 90 -8.66 7.07 -0.62
C CYS A 90 -7.38 7.57 -1.32
N PRO A 91 -7.00 8.87 -1.26
CA PRO A 91 -5.72 9.31 -1.82
C PRO A 91 -4.50 8.61 -1.20
N VAL A 92 -4.56 8.27 0.09
CA VAL A 92 -3.48 7.57 0.78
C VAL A 92 -3.39 6.11 0.30
N LEU A 93 -4.53 5.39 0.23
CA LEU A 93 -4.55 4.02 -0.32
C LEU A 93 -4.12 3.98 -1.78
N SER A 94 -4.62 4.89 -2.61
CA SER A 94 -4.20 4.96 -4.02
C SER A 94 -2.70 5.27 -4.16
N ALA A 95 -2.10 6.05 -3.24
CA ALA A 95 -0.66 6.26 -3.21
C ALA A 95 0.11 4.99 -2.80
N ILE A 96 -0.44 4.17 -1.90
CA ILE A 96 0.09 2.84 -1.56
C ILE A 96 0.04 1.94 -2.80
N PHE A 97 -1.08 1.89 -3.50
CA PHE A 97 -1.24 1.10 -4.73
C PHE A 97 -0.29 1.56 -5.85
N ASN A 98 -0.04 2.86 -5.96
CA ASN A 98 0.98 3.38 -6.89
C ASN A 98 2.38 2.84 -6.56
N GLN A 99 2.72 2.70 -5.27
CA GLN A 99 3.98 2.09 -4.87
C GLN A 99 3.98 0.58 -5.11
N VAL A 100 2.85 -0.10 -4.89
CA VAL A 100 2.69 -1.54 -5.18
C VAL A 100 2.90 -1.80 -6.68
N GLN A 101 2.22 -1.05 -7.57
CA GLN A 101 2.43 -1.20 -9.02
C GLN A 101 3.89 -0.97 -9.43
N THR A 102 4.56 0.03 -8.83
CA THR A 102 5.97 0.31 -9.12
C THR A 102 6.88 -0.84 -8.69
N LYS A 103 6.60 -1.47 -7.55
CA LYS A 103 7.39 -2.58 -7.02
C LYS A 103 7.15 -3.90 -7.77
N LEU A 104 5.93 -4.13 -8.23
CA LEU A 104 5.56 -5.30 -9.03
C LEU A 104 6.02 -5.16 -10.49
N GLY A 105 6.13 -3.92 -11.00
CA GLY A 105 6.60 -3.67 -12.35
C GLY A 105 5.77 -4.37 -13.41
N ASP A 106 6.43 -5.11 -14.29
CA ASP A 106 5.82 -5.82 -15.42
C ASP A 106 4.90 -7.00 -15.01
N ASP A 107 4.87 -7.35 -13.75
CA ASP A 107 3.93 -8.36 -13.23
C ASP A 107 2.49 -7.86 -13.22
N VAL A 108 2.28 -6.54 -13.11
CA VAL A 108 0.95 -5.94 -13.18
C VAL A 108 0.40 -6.08 -14.60
N GLY A 109 -0.72 -6.78 -14.72
CA GLY A 109 -1.29 -7.20 -16.01
C GLY A 109 -0.69 -8.50 -16.58
N ASN A 110 0.28 -9.11 -15.87
CA ASN A 110 0.90 -10.39 -16.22
C ASN A 110 0.95 -11.32 -15.01
N GLY A 111 -0.20 -11.80 -14.57
CA GLY A 111 -0.34 -12.69 -13.42
C GLY A 111 -0.58 -11.98 -12.08
N VAL A 112 -0.56 -10.66 -12.05
CA VAL A 112 -1.08 -9.84 -10.94
C VAL A 112 -1.98 -8.76 -11.49
N THR A 113 -3.18 -8.66 -10.94
CA THR A 113 -4.15 -7.64 -11.28
C THR A 113 -4.40 -6.73 -10.08
N LEU A 114 -4.32 -5.41 -10.29
CA LEU A 114 -4.74 -4.43 -9.30
C LEU A 114 -6.18 -3.99 -9.57
N VAL A 115 -6.96 -3.85 -8.51
CA VAL A 115 -8.38 -3.44 -8.61
C VAL A 115 -8.68 -2.35 -7.61
N SER A 116 -9.27 -1.25 -8.08
CA SER A 116 -9.91 -0.25 -7.23
C SER A 116 -11.42 -0.30 -7.48
N MET A 117 -12.16 -0.83 -6.50
CA MET A 117 -13.62 -0.98 -6.59
C MET A 117 -14.31 0.25 -6.01
N SER A 118 -15.20 0.89 -6.79
CA SER A 118 -16.03 1.99 -6.27
C SER A 118 -17.03 1.50 -5.24
N VAL A 119 -17.14 2.22 -4.12
CA VAL A 119 -18.20 2.05 -3.11
C VAL A 119 -19.33 3.07 -3.26
N ASP A 120 -19.18 4.05 -4.16
CA ASP A 120 -20.22 5.06 -4.49
C ASP A 120 -20.54 5.06 -6.00
N PRO A 121 -21.09 3.96 -6.54
CA PRO A 121 -21.33 3.82 -7.97
C PRO A 121 -22.37 4.83 -8.53
N ILE A 122 -23.12 5.51 -7.65
CA ILE A 122 -24.04 6.57 -8.10
C ILE A 122 -23.25 7.79 -8.61
N ARG A 123 -22.14 8.13 -7.97
CA ARG A 123 -21.31 9.29 -8.33
C ARG A 123 -20.11 8.91 -9.18
N ASP A 124 -19.56 7.73 -8.98
CA ASP A 124 -18.34 7.26 -9.63
C ASP A 124 -18.64 6.66 -11.00
N THR A 125 -18.80 7.54 -11.99
CA THR A 125 -18.90 7.12 -13.41
C THR A 125 -17.55 6.64 -13.94
N PRO A 126 -17.50 5.84 -15.01
CA PRO A 126 -16.26 5.45 -15.68
C PRO A 126 -15.33 6.66 -15.95
N GLN A 127 -15.88 7.77 -16.43
CA GLN A 127 -15.11 8.99 -16.72
C GLN A 127 -14.48 9.59 -15.46
N ARG A 128 -15.17 9.54 -14.33
CA ARG A 128 -14.63 10.02 -13.03
C ARG A 128 -13.53 9.09 -12.53
N LEU A 129 -13.72 7.78 -12.63
CA LEU A 129 -12.71 6.79 -12.28
C LEU A 129 -11.48 6.93 -13.17
N LYS A 130 -11.65 7.12 -14.48
CA LYS A 130 -10.55 7.37 -15.42
C LYS A 130 -9.76 8.63 -15.05
N ALA A 131 -10.45 9.72 -14.72
CA ALA A 131 -9.79 10.95 -14.30
C ALA A 131 -9.09 10.80 -12.95
N TYR A 132 -9.61 9.96 -12.07
CA TYR A 132 -9.00 9.67 -10.77
C TYR A 132 -7.77 8.75 -10.94
N SER A 133 -7.87 7.67 -11.71
CA SER A 133 -6.77 6.74 -11.99
C SER A 133 -5.55 7.43 -12.63
N ALA A 134 -5.80 8.38 -13.53
CA ALA A 134 -4.75 9.16 -14.17
C ALA A 134 -3.91 9.98 -13.17
N LYS A 135 -4.49 10.45 -12.05
CA LYS A 135 -3.75 11.15 -10.99
C LYS A 135 -2.76 10.24 -10.29
N HIS A 136 -3.06 8.94 -10.25
CA HIS A 136 -2.23 7.92 -9.63
C HIS A 136 -1.34 7.18 -10.64
N LYS A 137 -1.33 7.64 -11.91
CA LYS A 137 -0.52 7.03 -12.98
C LYS A 137 -0.75 5.52 -13.10
N ALA A 138 -2.02 5.13 -12.98
CA ALA A 138 -2.40 3.73 -13.10
C ALA A 138 -1.95 3.17 -14.45
N VAL A 139 -1.28 2.01 -14.43
CA VAL A 139 -0.83 1.29 -15.63
C VAL A 139 -1.90 0.31 -16.09
N ASP A 140 -1.71 -0.27 -17.28
CA ASP A 140 -2.52 -1.40 -17.73
C ASP A 140 -2.40 -2.55 -16.70
N GLY A 141 -3.52 -3.23 -16.41
CA GLY A 141 -3.60 -4.21 -15.32
C GLY A 141 -4.00 -3.62 -13.96
N TRP A 142 -4.22 -2.31 -13.86
CA TRP A 142 -4.90 -1.69 -12.74
C TRP A 142 -6.31 -1.25 -13.15
N HIS A 143 -7.31 -2.05 -12.82
CA HIS A 143 -8.71 -1.84 -13.14
C HIS A 143 -9.41 -0.98 -12.09
N TRP A 144 -10.21 -0.02 -12.55
CA TRP A 144 -11.04 0.83 -11.72
C TRP A 144 -12.50 0.55 -12.06
N LEU A 145 -13.23 -0.07 -11.14
CA LEU A 145 -14.52 -0.69 -11.41
C LEU A 145 -15.67 0.07 -10.77
N THR A 146 -16.74 0.18 -11.52
CA THR A 146 -18.05 0.69 -11.08
C THR A 146 -19.16 -0.06 -11.81
N GLY A 147 -20.40 0.41 -11.75
CA GLY A 147 -21.53 -0.18 -12.46
C GLY A 147 -22.87 0.21 -11.89
N PRO A 148 -23.95 -0.45 -12.29
CA PRO A 148 -25.26 -0.26 -11.65
C PRO A 148 -25.18 -0.56 -10.16
N LYS A 149 -25.70 0.38 -9.33
CA LYS A 149 -25.60 0.25 -7.87
C LYS A 149 -25.99 -1.11 -7.31
N PRO A 150 -27.12 -1.73 -7.70
CA PRO A 150 -27.49 -3.05 -7.17
C PRO A 150 -26.45 -4.13 -7.47
N VAL A 151 -25.78 -4.05 -8.64
CA VAL A 151 -24.75 -5.01 -9.06
C VAL A 151 -23.47 -4.80 -8.26
N VAL A 152 -23.05 -3.54 -8.11
CA VAL A 152 -21.86 -3.20 -7.29
C VAL A 152 -22.11 -3.58 -5.83
N ASP A 153 -23.29 -3.30 -5.28
CA ASP A 153 -23.65 -3.68 -3.91
C ASP A 153 -23.53 -5.21 -3.69
N GLU A 154 -24.01 -6.02 -4.65
CA GLU A 154 -23.88 -7.48 -4.56
C GLU A 154 -22.41 -7.92 -4.52
N VAL A 155 -21.55 -7.33 -5.36
CA VAL A 155 -20.12 -7.62 -5.37
C VAL A 155 -19.47 -7.19 -4.06
N LEU A 156 -19.77 -5.98 -3.57
CA LEU A 156 -19.26 -5.48 -2.30
C LEU A 156 -19.68 -6.34 -1.10
N VAL A 157 -20.94 -6.86 -1.10
CA VAL A 157 -21.38 -7.81 -0.08
C VAL A 157 -20.53 -9.08 -0.08
N GLY A 158 -20.27 -9.65 -1.25
CA GLY A 158 -19.44 -10.85 -1.39
C GLY A 158 -17.99 -10.62 -0.97
N LEU A 159 -17.45 -9.42 -1.17
CA LEU A 159 -16.11 -9.03 -0.75
C LEU A 159 -16.02 -8.61 0.73
N GLY A 160 -17.15 -8.51 1.44
CA GLY A 160 -17.20 -8.04 2.82
C GLY A 160 -16.89 -6.54 2.98
N ALA A 161 -17.12 -5.75 1.91
CA ALA A 161 -16.86 -4.32 1.84
C ALA A 161 -18.13 -3.45 1.83
N TYR A 162 -19.31 -4.07 1.73
CA TYR A 162 -20.58 -3.35 1.67
C TYR A 162 -20.92 -2.66 2.98
N THR A 163 -21.37 -1.42 2.88
CA THR A 163 -21.98 -0.67 3.97
C THR A 163 -23.20 0.12 3.44
N THR A 164 -24.19 0.36 4.28
CA THR A 164 -25.39 1.14 3.89
C THR A 164 -25.01 2.57 3.53
N ASN A 165 -24.06 3.16 4.27
CA ASN A 165 -23.45 4.44 3.96
C ASN A 165 -22.04 4.16 3.44
N PHE A 166 -21.75 4.48 2.17
CA PHE A 166 -20.45 4.23 1.53
C PHE A 166 -19.29 4.91 2.25
N GLU A 167 -19.52 6.01 2.98
CA GLU A 167 -18.46 6.70 3.74
C GLU A 167 -17.96 5.87 4.93
N ASP A 168 -18.75 4.92 5.41
CA ASP A 168 -18.43 4.05 6.54
C ASP A 168 -17.77 2.73 6.10
N HIS A 169 -17.43 2.58 4.81
CA HIS A 169 -16.79 1.35 4.34
C HIS A 169 -15.45 1.12 5.03
N PRO A 170 -15.08 -0.13 5.35
CA PRO A 170 -13.83 -0.40 6.02
C PRO A 170 -12.63 -0.03 5.14
N THR A 171 -11.66 0.68 5.75
CA THR A 171 -10.35 0.89 5.12
C THR A 171 -9.62 -0.44 5.11
N MET A 172 -9.53 -1.09 3.96
CA MET A 172 -8.90 -2.40 3.84
C MET A 172 -8.34 -2.66 2.44
N VAL A 173 -7.42 -3.61 2.37
CA VAL A 173 -6.92 -4.20 1.14
C VAL A 173 -7.24 -5.69 1.17
N LEU A 174 -7.84 -6.22 0.10
CA LEU A 174 -7.99 -7.64 -0.15
C LEU A 174 -6.87 -8.11 -1.10
N ILE A 175 -6.25 -9.24 -0.79
CA ILE A 175 -5.28 -9.88 -1.65
C ILE A 175 -5.75 -11.32 -1.84
N GLY A 176 -5.94 -11.73 -3.06
CA GLY A 176 -6.49 -13.05 -3.36
C GLY A 176 -5.82 -13.71 -4.54
N ASP A 177 -5.96 -15.00 -4.58
CA ASP A 177 -5.46 -15.86 -5.63
C ASP A 177 -6.66 -16.46 -6.37
N GLY A 178 -6.90 -16.00 -7.61
CA GLY A 178 -8.03 -16.45 -8.43
C GLY A 178 -7.95 -17.93 -8.77
N GLN A 179 -6.75 -18.50 -8.85
CA GLN A 179 -6.54 -19.92 -9.16
C GLN A 179 -6.83 -20.83 -7.95
N THR A 180 -6.37 -20.46 -6.76
CA THR A 180 -6.51 -21.31 -5.56
C THR A 180 -7.72 -20.97 -4.72
N GLY A 181 -8.30 -19.78 -4.90
CA GLY A 181 -9.39 -19.25 -4.08
C GLY A 181 -8.95 -18.82 -2.68
N GLU A 182 -7.66 -18.70 -2.40
CA GLU A 182 -7.15 -18.19 -1.13
C GLU A 182 -7.25 -16.65 -1.10
N TRP A 183 -7.82 -16.11 -0.03
CA TRP A 183 -7.94 -14.67 0.17
C TRP A 183 -7.44 -14.25 1.54
N GLN A 184 -6.80 -13.07 1.58
CA GLN A 184 -6.33 -12.42 2.80
C GLN A 184 -6.81 -10.97 2.83
N ARG A 185 -7.04 -10.45 4.04
CA ARG A 185 -7.46 -9.08 4.28
C ARG A 185 -6.46 -8.37 5.19
N LEU A 186 -6.15 -7.13 4.83
CA LEU A 186 -5.35 -6.21 5.61
C LEU A 186 -6.21 -4.98 5.91
N PHE A 187 -6.41 -4.62 7.18
CA PHE A 187 -7.13 -3.41 7.54
C PHE A 187 -6.20 -2.21 7.65
N GLY A 188 -6.70 -0.99 7.39
CA GLY A 188 -5.95 0.25 7.49
C GLY A 188 -5.04 0.53 6.30
N PHE A 189 -3.82 0.96 6.56
CA PHE A 189 -2.85 1.39 5.56
C PHE A 189 -1.63 0.46 5.56
N PRO A 190 -1.70 -0.68 4.89
CA PRO A 190 -0.59 -1.64 4.87
C PRO A 190 0.64 -1.05 4.15
N ASN A 191 1.82 -1.46 4.59
CA ASN A 191 3.06 -1.14 3.89
C ASN A 191 3.04 -1.80 2.50
N PRO A 192 3.38 -1.06 1.41
CA PRO A 192 3.47 -1.63 0.07
C PRO A 192 4.37 -2.87 -0.01
N ASP A 193 5.46 -2.92 0.77
CA ASP A 193 6.34 -4.09 0.81
C ASP A 193 5.65 -5.33 1.37
N ARG A 194 4.74 -5.15 2.35
CA ARG A 194 3.95 -6.24 2.90
C ARG A 194 2.95 -6.80 1.88
N ILE A 195 2.30 -5.93 1.11
CA ILE A 195 1.41 -6.35 0.01
C ILE A 195 2.19 -7.17 -1.01
N VAL A 196 3.34 -6.66 -1.47
CA VAL A 196 4.20 -7.35 -2.45
C VAL A 196 4.71 -8.69 -1.89
N GLN A 197 5.06 -8.75 -0.60
CA GLN A 197 5.45 -10.00 0.04
C GLN A 197 4.33 -11.04 -0.02
N ILE A 198 3.08 -10.67 0.32
CA ILE A 198 1.92 -11.59 0.27
C ILE A 198 1.69 -12.09 -1.17
N VAL A 199 1.77 -11.22 -2.17
CA VAL A 199 1.69 -11.61 -3.59
C VAL A 199 2.76 -12.65 -3.93
N ASN A 200 4.00 -12.44 -3.52
CA ASN A 200 5.09 -13.39 -3.77
C ASN A 200 4.89 -14.71 -3.01
N ASP A 201 4.43 -14.66 -1.77
CA ASP A 201 4.12 -15.86 -0.98
C ASP A 201 3.01 -16.69 -1.63
N MET A 202 1.97 -16.06 -2.22
CA MET A 202 0.93 -16.74 -2.98
C MET A 202 1.50 -17.41 -4.25
N ARG A 203 2.38 -16.71 -4.98
CA ARG A 203 3.07 -17.28 -6.15
C ARG A 203 3.91 -18.51 -5.80
N GLU A 204 4.65 -18.46 -4.71
CA GLU A 204 5.45 -19.60 -4.26
C GLU A 204 4.57 -20.79 -3.86
N ARG A 205 3.43 -20.55 -3.21
CA ARG A 205 2.48 -21.62 -2.88
C ARG A 205 1.91 -22.29 -4.13
N ARG A 206 1.59 -21.57 -5.19
CA ARG A 206 1.18 -22.15 -6.48
C ARG A 206 2.21 -23.13 -7.03
N LYS A 207 3.51 -22.82 -6.91
CA LYS A 207 4.59 -23.68 -7.41
C LYS A 207 4.78 -24.97 -6.59
N THR A 208 4.46 -24.91 -5.29
CA THR A 208 4.67 -26.03 -4.36
C THR A 208 3.44 -26.90 -4.14
N GLY A 209 2.26 -26.42 -4.50
CA GLY A 209 0.98 -27.10 -4.29
C GLY A 209 0.40 -27.80 -5.54
N GLY A 210 1.17 -27.83 -6.65
CA GLY A 210 0.80 -28.48 -7.91
C GLY A 210 1.26 -29.94 -7.99
#